data_11698fbd310ebd8e35389ee44c02b5b8
#
_entry.id   11698fbd310ebd8e35389ee44c02b5b8
#
_cell.length_a   1.000
_cell.length_b   1.000
_cell.length_c   1.000
_cell.angle_alpha   90.00
_cell.angle_beta   90.00
_cell.angle_gamma   90.00
#
_symmetry.space_group_name_H-M   'P 1'
#
loop_
_entity.id
_entity.type
_entity.pdbx_description
1 polymer ?
#
loop_
_entity_poly.entity_id
_entity_poly.type
_entity_poly.pdbx_seq_one_letter_code
_entity_poly.pdbx_strand_id
1 'polypeptide(L)'
;METNIRPLTSLRGKTVRWTFEDGPLEGKTFEHSFADDGTVNWCSVSGGSCGQPHIEKQASTVALTDDVALLSYRSSQGNTLTVALNFNDMKLVAYGSNGEMWSEQRGRFKLVSG
;
A
#
# COMPACT_ATOMS: atom_id res chain seq x y z
N MET A 1 22.72 -21.92 -12.49
CA MET A 1 22.43 -21.86 -11.09
C MET A 1 21.10 -21.25 -10.85
N GLU A 2 20.51 -21.70 -9.94
CA GLU A 2 19.21 -21.24 -9.63
C GLU A 2 19.24 -20.61 -8.28
N THR A 3 18.72 -19.48 -8.20
CA THR A 3 18.68 -18.82 -6.92
C THR A 3 17.50 -19.32 -6.13
N ASN A 4 17.69 -19.44 -4.85
CA ASN A 4 16.61 -19.75 -3.95
C ASN A 4 15.87 -18.53 -3.49
N ILE A 5 16.28 -17.37 -3.93
CA ILE A 5 15.61 -16.16 -3.56
C ILE A 5 14.23 -16.18 -4.17
N ARG A 6 13.25 -16.00 -3.32
CA ARG A 6 11.90 -15.89 -3.78
C ARG A 6 11.66 -14.47 -4.16
N PRO A 7 11.43 -14.16 -5.41
CA PRO A 7 11.11 -12.78 -5.79
C PRO A 7 9.76 -12.38 -5.23
N LEU A 8 9.57 -11.11 -5.00
CA LEU A 8 8.28 -10.58 -4.68
C LEU A 8 7.45 -10.59 -5.95
N THR A 9 6.66 -11.63 -6.13
CA THR A 9 5.91 -11.79 -7.36
C THR A 9 4.61 -11.02 -7.36
N SER A 10 4.06 -10.77 -6.16
CA SER A 10 2.76 -10.16 -6.11
C SER A 10 2.47 -9.75 -4.67
N LEU A 11 1.69 -8.68 -4.53
CA LEU A 11 1.11 -8.33 -3.24
C LEU A 11 -0.12 -9.15 -2.91
N ARG A 12 -0.64 -9.92 -3.87
CA ARG A 12 -1.88 -10.68 -3.67
C ARG A 12 -1.75 -11.62 -2.49
N GLY A 13 -2.77 -11.66 -1.67
CA GLY A 13 -2.79 -12.48 -0.49
C GLY A 13 -2.05 -11.88 0.69
N LYS A 14 -1.44 -10.73 0.52
CA LYS A 14 -0.69 -10.08 1.59
C LYS A 14 -1.50 -8.95 2.21
N THR A 15 -1.21 -8.68 3.48
CA THR A 15 -1.76 -7.54 4.19
C THR A 15 -0.59 -6.75 4.76
N VAL A 16 -0.54 -5.47 4.46
CA VAL A 16 0.50 -4.59 4.96
C VAL A 16 -0.14 -3.47 5.75
N ARG A 17 0.58 -2.98 6.75
CA ARG A 17 0.13 -1.86 7.56
C ARG A 17 1.23 -0.81 7.52
N TRP A 18 0.87 0.42 7.19
CA TRP A 18 1.86 1.48 7.12
C TRP A 18 1.45 2.71 7.89
N THR A 19 2.47 3.44 8.33
CA THR A 19 2.29 4.72 9.02
C THR A 19 3.06 5.77 8.25
N PHE A 20 2.41 6.86 7.93
CA PHE A 20 3.06 7.96 7.26
C PHE A 20 3.87 8.78 8.26
N GLU A 21 5.07 9.18 7.86
CA GLU A 21 6.00 9.91 8.71
C GLU A 21 6.11 11.37 8.33
N ASP A 22 5.55 11.77 7.20
CA ASP A 22 5.54 13.17 6.79
C ASP A 22 4.32 13.42 5.90
N GLY A 23 4.19 14.66 5.42
CA GLY A 23 3.12 15.04 4.52
C GLY A 23 1.79 15.25 5.22
N PRO A 24 0.73 15.41 4.43
CA PRO A 24 -0.60 15.72 5.00
C PRO A 24 -1.17 14.64 5.90
N LEU A 25 -0.69 13.40 5.75
CA LEU A 25 -1.21 12.27 6.52
C LEU A 25 -0.23 11.81 7.60
N GLU A 26 0.71 12.67 7.97
CA GLU A 26 1.72 12.33 8.98
C GLU A 26 1.07 11.78 10.24
N GLY A 27 1.59 10.65 10.72
CA GLY A 27 1.11 10.00 11.93
C GLY A 27 -0.07 9.07 11.72
N LYS A 28 -0.66 9.05 10.54
CA LYS A 28 -1.81 8.19 10.27
C LYS A 28 -1.36 6.82 9.79
N THR A 29 -2.08 5.80 10.23
CA THR A 29 -1.79 4.42 9.92
C THR A 29 -2.93 3.82 9.13
N PHE A 30 -2.59 3.08 8.09
CA PHE A 30 -3.55 2.41 7.21
C PHE A 30 -3.15 0.96 7.02
N GLU A 31 -4.13 0.11 6.84
CA GLU A 31 -3.89 -1.29 6.54
C GLU A 31 -4.51 -1.61 5.18
N HIS A 32 -3.75 -2.31 4.35
CA HIS A 32 -4.19 -2.67 3.01
C HIS A 32 -4.02 -4.16 2.80
N SER A 33 -5.09 -4.80 2.36
CA SER A 33 -5.09 -6.22 2.00
C SER A 33 -5.35 -6.34 0.50
N PHE A 34 -4.60 -7.21 -0.14
CA PHE A 34 -4.62 -7.36 -1.60
C PHE A 34 -5.24 -8.70 -1.95
N ALA A 35 -6.46 -8.65 -2.48
CA ALA A 35 -7.20 -9.84 -2.79
C ALA A 35 -6.71 -10.49 -4.08
N ASP A 36 -7.00 -11.78 -4.22
CA ASP A 36 -6.57 -12.51 -5.42
C ASP A 36 -7.24 -12.01 -6.69
N ASP A 37 -8.40 -11.39 -6.57
CA ASP A 37 -9.10 -10.85 -7.73
C ASP A 37 -8.60 -9.47 -8.14
N GLY A 38 -7.58 -8.96 -7.46
CA GLY A 38 -7.00 -7.66 -7.80
C GLY A 38 -7.60 -6.48 -7.06
N THR A 39 -8.63 -6.69 -6.26
CA THR A 39 -9.18 -5.59 -5.48
C THR A 39 -8.32 -5.32 -4.26
N VAL A 40 -8.44 -4.11 -3.74
CA VAL A 40 -7.72 -3.69 -2.54
C VAL A 40 -8.75 -3.35 -1.48
N ASN A 41 -8.55 -3.92 -0.29
CA ASN A 41 -9.39 -3.63 0.86
C ASN A 41 -8.52 -2.89 1.86
N TRP A 42 -8.95 -1.71 2.29
CA TRP A 42 -8.15 -0.94 3.22
C TRP A 42 -8.99 -0.35 4.33
N CYS A 43 -8.32 -0.03 5.42
CA CYS A 43 -8.97 0.63 6.56
C CYS A 43 -7.97 1.59 7.19
N SER A 44 -8.51 2.57 7.91
CA SER A 44 -7.73 3.44 8.77
C SER A 44 -7.59 2.75 10.11
N VAL A 45 -6.38 2.77 10.68
CA VAL A 45 -6.10 2.10 11.93
C VAL A 45 -5.98 3.13 13.04
N SER A 46 -6.72 2.91 14.13
CA SER A 46 -6.68 3.77 15.28
C SER A 46 -6.66 2.90 16.53
N GLY A 47 -5.67 3.15 17.41
CA GLY A 47 -5.54 2.35 18.63
C GLY A 47 -5.30 0.88 18.34
N GLY A 48 -4.67 0.56 17.19
CA GLY A 48 -4.40 -0.81 16.81
C GLY A 48 -5.56 -1.52 16.14
N SER A 49 -6.71 -0.87 15.99
CA SER A 49 -7.91 -1.48 15.41
C SER A 49 -8.26 -0.84 14.08
N CYS A 50 -8.63 -1.68 13.12
CA CYS A 50 -9.13 -1.23 11.84
C CYS A 50 -10.50 -0.61 11.97
N GLY A 51 -10.68 0.53 11.33
CA GLY A 51 -11.99 1.14 11.20
C GLY A 51 -12.79 0.50 10.10
N GLN A 52 -13.70 1.27 9.52
CA GLN A 52 -14.56 0.77 8.47
C GLN A 52 -13.75 0.39 7.23
N PRO A 53 -13.98 -0.80 6.67
CA PRO A 53 -13.24 -1.21 5.48
C PRO A 53 -13.76 -0.53 4.22
N HIS A 54 -12.85 -0.31 3.28
CA HIS A 54 -13.16 0.23 1.96
C HIS A 54 -12.59 -0.73 0.93
N ILE A 55 -13.39 -1.06 -0.08
CA ILE A 55 -12.97 -1.95 -1.14
C ILE A 55 -12.82 -1.15 -2.42
N GLU A 56 -11.61 -1.19 -2.99
CA GLU A 56 -11.32 -0.47 -4.21
C GLU A 56 -11.12 -1.45 -5.35
N LYS A 57 -11.87 -1.25 -6.41
CA LYS A 57 -11.87 -2.18 -7.54
C LYS A 57 -10.99 -1.71 -8.69
N GLN A 58 -10.74 -0.41 -8.78
CA GLN A 58 -9.84 0.13 -9.79
C GLN A 58 -8.45 0.19 -9.20
N ALA A 59 -7.78 -0.94 -9.16
CA ALA A 59 -6.51 -1.09 -8.48
C ALA A 59 -5.56 -1.92 -9.33
N SER A 60 -4.27 -1.64 -9.18
CA SER A 60 -3.23 -2.39 -9.86
C SER A 60 -2.04 -2.53 -8.93
N THR A 61 -1.45 -3.70 -8.95
CA THR A 61 -0.20 -3.93 -8.23
C THR A 61 0.78 -4.61 -9.17
N VAL A 62 2.04 -4.23 -9.04
CA VAL A 62 3.09 -4.83 -9.86
C VAL A 62 4.36 -4.95 -9.05
N ALA A 63 5.09 -6.04 -9.22
CA ALA A 63 6.41 -6.19 -8.63
C ALA A 63 7.42 -5.60 -9.61
N LEU A 64 8.08 -4.53 -9.21
CA LEU A 64 9.10 -3.90 -10.04
C LEU A 64 10.42 -4.63 -9.96
N THR A 65 10.76 -5.08 -8.78
CA THR A 65 11.97 -5.88 -8.53
C THR A 65 11.60 -6.97 -7.53
N ASP A 66 12.59 -7.73 -7.11
CA ASP A 66 12.37 -8.76 -6.09
C ASP A 66 11.92 -8.16 -4.77
N ASP A 67 12.23 -6.89 -4.54
CA ASP A 67 12.00 -6.26 -3.24
C ASP A 67 11.05 -5.07 -3.30
N VAL A 68 10.69 -4.59 -4.48
CA VAL A 68 9.91 -3.36 -4.60
C VAL A 68 8.63 -3.63 -5.36
N ALA A 69 7.51 -3.31 -4.72
CA ALA A 69 6.19 -3.42 -5.34
C ALA A 69 5.59 -2.04 -5.50
N LEU A 70 4.84 -1.88 -6.57
CA LEU A 70 4.10 -0.66 -6.84
C LEU A 70 2.62 -0.97 -6.78
N LEU A 71 1.89 -0.10 -6.11
CA LEU A 71 0.45 -0.20 -5.93
C LEU A 71 -0.18 1.10 -6.37
N SER A 72 -1.27 1.03 -7.08
CA SER A 72 -2.03 2.22 -7.38
C SER A 72 -3.50 1.88 -7.41
N TYR A 73 -4.33 2.75 -6.84
CA TYR A 73 -5.77 2.60 -6.97
C TYR A 73 -6.44 3.95 -6.97
N ARG A 74 -7.60 3.98 -7.60
CA ARG A 74 -8.47 5.13 -7.56
C ARG A 74 -9.59 4.81 -6.58
N SER A 75 -9.67 5.58 -5.52
CA SER A 75 -10.66 5.31 -4.49
C SER A 75 -12.05 5.72 -4.94
N SER A 76 -13.05 5.13 -4.32
CA SER A 76 -14.43 5.49 -4.56
C SER A 76 -14.71 6.93 -4.15
N GLN A 77 -13.81 7.55 -3.41
CA GLN A 77 -13.94 8.93 -2.98
C GLN A 77 -13.28 9.92 -3.93
N GLY A 78 -12.75 9.43 -5.05
CA GLY A 78 -12.19 10.30 -6.08
C GLY A 78 -10.71 10.60 -5.96
N ASN A 79 -10.03 9.97 -5.02
CA ASN A 79 -8.60 10.15 -4.84
C ASN A 79 -7.85 9.01 -5.53
N THR A 80 -6.70 9.33 -6.11
CA THR A 80 -5.79 8.31 -6.63
C THR A 80 -4.61 8.21 -5.70
N LEU A 81 -4.28 7.01 -5.28
CA LEU A 81 -3.14 6.75 -4.44
C LEU A 81 -2.17 5.84 -5.17
N THR A 82 -0.91 6.21 -5.18
CA THR A 82 0.15 5.39 -5.77
C THR A 82 1.25 5.25 -4.75
N VAL A 83 1.64 4.02 -4.46
CA VAL A 83 2.58 3.71 -3.38
C VAL A 83 3.65 2.78 -3.90
N ALA A 84 4.89 3.10 -3.59
CA ALA A 84 6.01 2.19 -3.80
C ALA A 84 6.39 1.62 -2.44
N LEU A 85 6.36 0.30 -2.34
CA LEU A 85 6.69 -0.43 -1.11
C LEU A 85 8.02 -1.12 -1.31
N ASN A 86 9.02 -0.73 -0.53
CA ASN A 86 10.34 -1.34 -0.61
C ASN A 86 10.50 -2.32 0.55
N PHE A 87 10.43 -3.61 0.25
CA PHE A 87 10.52 -4.66 1.26
C PHE A 87 11.94 -4.88 1.75
N ASN A 88 12.92 -4.26 1.12
CA ASN A 88 14.29 -4.38 1.58
C ASN A 88 14.52 -3.59 2.87
N ASP A 89 13.94 -2.42 2.97
CA ASP A 89 14.09 -1.57 4.16
C ASP A 89 12.74 -1.26 4.84
N MET A 90 11.65 -1.80 4.31
CA MET A 90 10.31 -1.63 4.86
C MET A 90 9.87 -0.17 4.90
N LYS A 91 10.28 0.57 3.88
CA LYS A 91 9.91 1.98 3.70
C LYS A 91 9.05 2.15 2.47
N LEU A 92 8.26 3.20 2.48
CA LEU A 92 7.40 3.49 1.35
C LEU A 92 7.42 4.97 1.02
N VAL A 93 7.05 5.26 -0.22
CA VAL A 93 6.70 6.60 -0.64
C VAL A 93 5.35 6.51 -1.35
N ALA A 94 4.49 7.45 -1.06
CA ALA A 94 3.15 7.47 -1.61
C ALA A 94 2.83 8.82 -2.22
N TYR A 95 2.08 8.79 -3.30
CA TYR A 95 1.58 10.00 -3.95
C TYR A 95 0.07 9.92 -3.99
N GLY A 96 -0.57 10.94 -3.48
CA GLY A 96 -2.02 11.05 -3.49
C GLY A 96 -2.44 12.23 -4.35
N SER A 97 -3.50 12.08 -5.12
CA SER A 97 -3.99 13.16 -5.92
C SER A 97 -5.49 13.06 -6.12
N ASN A 98 -6.09 14.20 -6.38
CA ASN A 98 -7.44 14.30 -6.88
C ASN A 98 -7.45 15.44 -7.89
N GLY A 99 -8.61 15.94 -8.27
CA GLY A 99 -8.67 16.96 -9.31
C GLY A 99 -7.98 18.27 -8.97
N GLU A 100 -7.69 18.51 -7.70
CA GLU A 100 -7.15 19.79 -7.26
C GLU A 100 -5.89 19.68 -6.43
N MET A 101 -5.62 18.52 -5.85
CA MET A 101 -4.54 18.36 -4.89
C MET A 101 -3.60 17.24 -5.32
N TRP A 102 -2.36 17.41 -4.94
CA TRP A 102 -1.32 16.41 -5.14
C TRP A 102 -0.43 16.46 -3.91
N SER A 103 -0.08 15.28 -3.40
CA SER A 103 0.77 15.22 -2.21
C SER A 103 1.74 14.08 -2.32
N GLU A 104 2.86 14.24 -1.61
CA GLU A 104 3.87 13.20 -1.48
C GLU A 104 4.09 12.97 0.01
N GLN A 105 4.10 11.72 0.42
CA GLN A 105 4.40 11.38 1.80
C GLN A 105 5.22 10.10 1.87
N ARG A 106 6.05 10.01 2.88
CA ARG A 106 6.90 8.85 3.14
C ARG A 106 6.46 8.19 4.42
N GLY A 107 6.80 6.92 4.55
CA GLY A 107 6.45 6.19 5.75
C GLY A 107 7.15 4.86 5.85
N ARG A 108 6.70 4.09 6.81
CA ARG A 108 7.22 2.75 7.08
C ARG A 108 6.07 1.77 7.11
N PHE A 109 6.36 0.54 6.76
CA PHE A 109 5.32 -0.47 6.78
C PHE A 109 5.84 -1.78 7.34
N LYS A 110 4.90 -2.65 7.65
CA LYS A 110 5.20 -4.01 8.04
C LYS A 110 4.21 -4.95 7.36
N LEU A 111 4.65 -6.18 7.17
CA LEU A 111 3.79 -7.24 6.67
C LEU A 111 3.01 -7.78 7.85
N VAL A 112 1.68 -7.75 7.76
CA VAL A 112 0.81 -8.23 8.82
C VAL A 112 0.45 -9.70 8.61
N SER A 113 0.21 -10.07 7.36
CA SER A 113 -0.05 -11.46 7.00
C SER A 113 0.28 -11.70 5.55
N GLY A 114 0.39 -12.95 5.21
CA GLY A 114 0.77 -13.34 3.87
C GLY A 114 2.26 -13.46 3.74
#